data_88d11fd0ea881023df97e3acf694e917
#
_entry.id   88d11fd0ea881023df97e3acf694e917
#
_cell.length_a   1.000
_cell.length_b   1.000
_cell.length_c   1.000
_cell.angle_alpha   90.00
_cell.angle_beta   90.00
_cell.angle_gamma   90.00
#
_symmetry.space_group_name_H-M   'P 1'
#
loop_
_entity.id
_entity.type
_entity.pdbx_description
1 polymer ?
#
loop_
_entity_poly.entity_id
_entity_poly.type
_entity_poly.pdbx_seq_one_letter_code
_entity_poly.pdbx_strand_id
1 'polypeptide(L)'
;MFVQVLLRNIMNRTTRTAACCLLALITSAAAGTLAIDKGKSQIKVDAKATGHSFAGTLSDFTAKVTGDDATMAPTAVDLGWKFADLKTADEKRDKEMMKWLGGGNPEGSFKFIKIWTDKGQTYAQGTLKIHGVSKTIDFPYTAKKDGKTVTIDGTAALDYYDFGLPLIRAMAVMTVNPKLTVSFHLVGEAN
;
A
#
# COMPACT_ATOMS: atom_id res chain seq x y z
N MET A 1 85.86 -12.20 27.45
CA MET A 1 85.60 -12.91 28.71
C MET A 1 84.13 -12.63 29.04
N PHE A 2 83.32 -13.67 29.10
CA PHE A 2 81.86 -13.62 29.38
C PHE A 2 80.98 -12.95 28.34
N VAL A 3 80.67 -13.64 27.29
CA VAL A 3 79.33 -13.58 26.62
C VAL A 3 79.20 -14.85 25.80
N GLN A 4 78.79 -15.88 26.35
CA GLN A 4 78.23 -17.06 25.66
C GLN A 4 77.57 -17.94 26.72
N VAL A 5 76.35 -17.68 27.00
CA VAL A 5 75.33 -18.64 27.47
C VAL A 5 74.02 -17.85 27.60
N LEU A 6 73.24 -17.72 26.54
CA LEU A 6 71.83 -17.61 26.67
C LEU A 6 71.11 -17.68 25.29
N LEU A 7 71.48 -18.69 24.55
CA LEU A 7 70.69 -19.06 23.33
C LEU A 7 70.25 -20.51 23.44
N ARG A 8 69.32 -20.76 24.31
CA ARG A 8 68.56 -22.02 24.29
C ARG A 8 67.37 -21.88 25.20
N ASN A 9 66.25 -21.58 24.58
CA ASN A 9 64.90 -21.99 24.92
C ASN A 9 63.87 -20.95 24.47
N ILE A 10 63.69 -20.86 23.17
CA ILE A 10 62.42 -20.36 22.69
C ILE A 10 61.87 -21.44 21.77
N MET A 11 61.40 -22.47 22.42
CA MET A 11 60.71 -23.54 21.77
C MET A 11 59.20 -23.18 21.69
N ASN A 12 58.73 -23.08 20.50
CA ASN A 12 57.38 -23.43 20.06
C ASN A 12 56.21 -23.08 21.00
N ARG A 13 55.66 -21.93 20.80
CA ARG A 13 54.21 -21.74 21.01
C ARG A 13 53.56 -21.36 19.67
N THR A 14 53.15 -22.37 18.95
CA THR A 14 52.20 -22.23 17.83
C THR A 14 50.88 -21.76 18.39
N THR A 15 50.64 -20.46 18.35
CA THR A 15 49.33 -19.87 18.59
C THR A 15 48.43 -20.22 17.39
N ARG A 16 47.59 -21.23 17.59
CA ARG A 16 46.46 -21.51 16.68
C ARG A 16 45.44 -20.38 16.85
N THR A 17 45.52 -19.37 16.00
CA THR A 17 44.47 -18.42 15.80
C THR A 17 43.31 -19.14 15.11
N ALA A 18 42.31 -19.55 15.89
CA ALA A 18 41.03 -20.00 15.38
C ALA A 18 40.33 -18.78 14.76
N ALA A 19 40.43 -18.65 13.46
CA ALA A 19 39.62 -17.72 12.70
C ALA A 19 38.15 -18.21 12.74
N CYS A 20 37.38 -17.65 13.67
CA CYS A 20 35.96 -17.85 13.74
C CYS A 20 35.35 -17.08 12.56
N CYS A 21 35.19 -17.74 11.40
CA CYS A 21 34.40 -17.23 10.30
C CYS A 21 32.93 -17.17 10.75
N LEU A 22 32.49 -16.01 11.24
CA LEU A 22 31.07 -15.71 11.35
C LEU A 22 30.53 -15.69 9.93
N LEU A 23 29.94 -16.80 9.44
CA LEU A 23 29.06 -16.79 8.30
C LEU A 23 27.81 -16.02 8.73
N ALA A 24 27.73 -14.74 8.39
CA ALA A 24 26.49 -14.02 8.41
C ALA A 24 25.58 -14.66 7.34
N LEU A 25 24.64 -15.48 7.77
CA LEU A 25 23.52 -15.93 6.95
C LEU A 25 22.71 -14.68 6.58
N ILE A 26 22.99 -14.13 5.40
CA ILE A 26 22.13 -13.13 4.79
C ILE A 26 20.90 -13.92 4.36
N THR A 27 19.89 -13.98 5.21
CA THR A 27 18.57 -14.43 4.81
C THR A 27 18.02 -13.41 3.85
N SER A 28 18.10 -13.70 2.55
CA SER A 28 17.38 -12.96 1.53
C SER A 28 15.89 -13.08 1.86
N ALA A 29 15.26 -12.01 2.31
CA ALA A 29 13.82 -11.96 2.41
C ALA A 29 13.26 -12.21 1.00
N ALA A 30 12.58 -13.32 0.80
CA ALA A 30 11.93 -13.61 -0.47
C ALA A 30 10.77 -12.63 -0.63
N ALA A 31 10.87 -11.74 -1.62
CA ALA A 31 9.75 -10.87 -1.99
C ALA A 31 8.70 -11.75 -2.68
N GLY A 32 7.61 -12.04 -2.00
CA GLY A 32 6.46 -12.74 -2.55
C GLY A 32 5.58 -11.79 -3.36
N THR A 33 4.94 -12.32 -4.40
CA THR A 33 3.92 -11.60 -5.16
C THR A 33 2.54 -12.07 -4.71
N LEU A 34 1.63 -11.13 -4.48
CA LEU A 34 0.25 -11.43 -4.12
C LEU A 34 -0.62 -11.41 -5.37
N ALA A 35 -1.17 -12.56 -5.72
CA ALA A 35 -2.17 -12.67 -6.78
C ALA A 35 -3.54 -12.27 -6.23
N ILE A 36 -4.02 -11.07 -6.57
CA ILE A 36 -5.29 -10.54 -6.05
C ILE A 36 -6.48 -11.25 -6.69
N ASP A 37 -7.35 -11.80 -5.85
CA ASP A 37 -8.67 -12.34 -6.21
C ASP A 37 -9.70 -11.19 -6.22
N LYS A 38 -10.00 -10.66 -7.40
CA LYS A 38 -10.97 -9.55 -7.55
C LYS A 38 -12.39 -9.95 -7.12
N GLY A 39 -12.75 -11.23 -7.24
CA GLY A 39 -14.07 -11.71 -6.85
C GLY A 39 -14.30 -11.68 -5.33
N LYS A 40 -13.21 -11.74 -4.55
CA LYS A 40 -13.23 -11.66 -3.09
C LYS A 40 -12.78 -10.29 -2.57
N SER A 41 -12.34 -9.41 -3.46
CA SER A 41 -11.82 -8.08 -3.10
C SER A 41 -12.86 -7.00 -3.38
N GLN A 42 -12.84 -5.94 -2.56
CA GLN A 42 -13.73 -4.80 -2.72
C GLN A 42 -13.00 -3.51 -2.40
N ILE A 43 -13.23 -2.49 -3.22
CA ILE A 43 -12.84 -1.10 -2.94
C ILE A 43 -14.12 -0.27 -3.00
N LYS A 44 -14.43 0.43 -1.91
CA LYS A 44 -15.66 1.17 -1.70
C LYS A 44 -15.34 2.64 -1.38
N VAL A 45 -16.09 3.56 -1.96
CA VAL A 45 -15.99 5.00 -1.70
C VAL A 45 -17.30 5.47 -1.09
N ASP A 46 -17.28 5.89 0.17
CA ASP A 46 -18.43 6.46 0.87
C ASP A 46 -18.43 8.00 0.73
N ALA A 47 -19.56 8.56 0.35
CA ALA A 47 -19.79 9.99 0.17
C ALA A 47 -21.05 10.43 0.92
N LYS A 48 -20.99 11.66 1.46
CA LYS A 48 -22.14 12.32 2.11
C LYS A 48 -22.62 13.46 1.25
N ALA A 49 -23.88 13.43 0.88
CA ALA A 49 -24.57 14.54 0.23
C ALA A 49 -25.55 15.21 1.19
N THR A 50 -26.09 16.36 0.77
CA THR A 50 -27.16 17.04 1.52
C THR A 50 -28.34 16.09 1.68
N GLY A 51 -28.67 15.74 2.92
CA GLY A 51 -29.84 14.93 3.28
C GLY A 51 -29.68 13.42 3.13
N HIS A 52 -28.60 12.90 2.53
CA HIS A 52 -28.37 11.46 2.40
C HIS A 52 -26.88 11.09 2.22
N SER A 53 -26.56 9.83 2.38
CA SER A 53 -25.26 9.27 2.03
C SER A 53 -25.40 8.24 0.92
N PHE A 54 -24.34 8.04 0.14
CA PHE A 54 -24.27 7.00 -0.87
C PHE A 54 -22.85 6.44 -0.93
N ALA A 55 -22.72 5.30 -1.60
CA ALA A 55 -21.43 4.68 -1.83
C ALA A 55 -21.25 4.34 -3.30
N GLY A 56 -19.99 4.34 -3.74
CA GLY A 56 -19.58 3.74 -4.99
C GLY A 56 -18.71 2.52 -4.72
N THR A 57 -18.84 1.48 -5.52
CA THR A 57 -17.99 0.30 -5.48
C THR A 57 -17.19 0.24 -6.77
N LEU A 58 -15.89 0.04 -6.67
CA LEU A 58 -15.01 -0.13 -7.81
C LEU A 58 -15.10 -1.59 -8.27
N SER A 59 -15.68 -1.82 -9.45
CA SER A 59 -15.99 -3.14 -9.99
C SER A 59 -14.77 -3.79 -10.68
N ASP A 60 -13.85 -2.99 -11.22
CA ASP A 60 -12.62 -3.49 -11.81
C ASP A 60 -11.42 -2.57 -11.50
N PHE A 61 -10.28 -3.17 -11.29
CA PHE A 61 -9.00 -2.49 -11.01
C PHE A 61 -7.83 -3.42 -11.32
N THR A 62 -6.65 -2.85 -11.50
CA THR A 62 -5.39 -3.60 -11.56
C THR A 62 -4.67 -3.44 -10.23
N ALA A 63 -4.10 -4.52 -9.71
CA ALA A 63 -3.29 -4.48 -8.50
C ALA A 63 -2.05 -5.38 -8.68
N LYS A 64 -0.87 -4.80 -8.43
CA LYS A 64 0.38 -5.53 -8.27
C LYS A 64 0.86 -5.28 -6.86
N VAL A 65 0.93 -6.32 -6.06
CA VAL A 65 1.35 -6.25 -4.67
C VAL A 65 2.51 -7.19 -4.48
N THR A 66 3.63 -6.68 -3.99
CA THR A 66 4.76 -7.48 -3.53
C THR A 66 5.05 -7.14 -2.08
N GLY A 67 5.49 -8.11 -1.31
CA GLY A 67 5.74 -7.93 0.10
C GLY A 67 6.72 -8.96 0.64
N ASP A 68 7.15 -8.74 1.85
CA ASP A 68 7.93 -9.69 2.62
C ASP A 68 6.98 -10.75 3.22
N ASP A 69 7.22 -12.01 2.90
CA ASP A 69 6.32 -13.11 3.29
C ASP A 69 6.35 -13.42 4.80
N ALA A 70 7.43 -13.07 5.48
CA ALA A 70 7.59 -13.31 6.91
C ALA A 70 6.93 -12.21 7.76
N THR A 71 7.06 -10.96 7.35
CA THR A 71 6.56 -9.79 8.10
C THR A 71 5.23 -9.27 7.59
N MET A 72 4.77 -9.72 6.42
CA MET A 72 3.58 -9.22 5.71
C MET A 72 3.68 -7.74 5.35
N ALA A 73 4.88 -7.18 5.38
CA ALA A 73 5.12 -5.80 5.01
C ALA A 73 5.14 -5.64 3.49
N PRO A 74 4.34 -4.72 2.91
CA PRO A 74 4.42 -4.46 1.48
C PRO A 74 5.76 -3.82 1.13
N THR A 75 6.37 -4.30 0.04
CA THR A 75 7.59 -3.71 -0.54
C THR A 75 7.27 -2.88 -1.78
N ALA A 76 6.21 -3.24 -2.51
CA ALA A 76 5.64 -2.42 -3.57
C ALA A 76 4.14 -2.68 -3.72
N VAL A 77 3.38 -1.64 -4.01
CA VAL A 77 1.97 -1.71 -4.41
C VAL A 77 1.74 -0.73 -5.54
N ASP A 78 1.29 -1.24 -6.66
CA ASP A 78 0.78 -0.46 -7.79
C ASP A 78 -0.70 -0.82 -7.99
N LEU A 79 -1.58 0.16 -7.81
CA LEU A 79 -3.01 0.04 -8.04
C LEU A 79 -3.42 1.01 -9.15
N GLY A 80 -4.23 0.55 -10.10
CA GLY A 80 -4.78 1.37 -11.18
C GLY A 80 -6.25 1.04 -11.46
N TRP A 81 -7.04 2.05 -11.81
CA TRP A 81 -8.46 1.88 -12.13
C TRP A 81 -8.96 2.93 -13.11
N LYS A 82 -10.09 2.64 -13.72
CA LYS A 82 -10.88 3.61 -14.49
C LYS A 82 -12.06 4.07 -13.65
N PHE A 83 -12.36 5.35 -13.65
CA PHE A 83 -13.53 5.85 -12.92
C PHE A 83 -14.86 5.37 -13.53
N ALA A 84 -14.84 4.92 -14.78
CA ALA A 84 -15.99 4.25 -15.39
C ALA A 84 -16.41 2.95 -14.67
N ASP A 85 -15.47 2.32 -13.94
CA ASP A 85 -15.70 1.10 -13.17
C ASP A 85 -16.15 1.38 -11.73
N LEU A 86 -16.17 2.64 -11.28
CA LEU A 86 -16.75 3.04 -10.00
C LEU A 86 -18.26 3.21 -10.15
N LYS A 87 -19.03 2.29 -9.57
CA LYS A 87 -20.48 2.21 -9.68
C LYS A 87 -21.16 2.60 -8.38
N THR A 88 -22.10 3.54 -8.47
CA THR A 88 -22.84 4.06 -7.32
C THR A 88 -24.25 3.50 -7.20
N ALA A 89 -24.60 2.49 -7.99
CA ALA A 89 -25.95 1.94 -8.15
C ALA A 89 -27.01 2.96 -8.66
N ASP A 90 -26.56 4.05 -9.28
CA ASP A 90 -27.37 5.08 -9.90
C ASP A 90 -26.67 5.56 -11.17
N GLU A 91 -27.16 5.14 -12.33
CA GLU A 91 -26.54 5.45 -13.62
C GLU A 91 -26.47 6.96 -13.92
N LYS A 92 -27.43 7.74 -13.42
CA LYS A 92 -27.45 9.19 -13.62
C LYS A 92 -26.29 9.82 -12.83
N ARG A 93 -26.10 9.39 -11.60
CA ARG A 93 -24.97 9.83 -10.74
C ARG A 93 -23.64 9.41 -11.33
N ASP A 94 -23.51 8.19 -11.84
CA ASP A 94 -22.31 7.71 -12.51
C ASP A 94 -21.97 8.58 -13.72
N LYS A 95 -22.94 8.93 -14.56
CA LYS A 95 -22.77 9.84 -15.71
C LYS A 95 -22.33 11.25 -15.28
N GLU A 96 -22.95 11.80 -14.23
CA GLU A 96 -22.58 13.12 -13.71
C GLU A 96 -21.18 13.11 -13.09
N MET A 97 -20.81 12.04 -12.39
CA MET A 97 -19.43 11.85 -11.87
C MET A 97 -18.41 11.87 -13.02
N MET A 98 -18.67 11.16 -14.12
CA MET A 98 -17.76 11.15 -15.28
C MET A 98 -17.61 12.55 -15.90
N LYS A 99 -18.69 13.33 -16.02
CA LYS A 99 -18.63 14.73 -16.49
C LYS A 99 -17.83 15.60 -15.53
N TRP A 100 -18.05 15.46 -14.23
CA TRP A 100 -17.35 16.20 -13.18
C TRP A 100 -15.85 15.92 -13.19
N LEU A 101 -15.43 14.70 -13.52
CA LEU A 101 -14.04 14.29 -13.72
C LEU A 101 -13.43 14.76 -15.06
N GLY A 102 -14.14 15.59 -15.84
CA GLY A 102 -13.66 16.13 -17.11
C GLY A 102 -14.05 15.31 -18.33
N GLY A 103 -14.88 14.29 -18.19
CA GLY A 103 -15.33 13.42 -19.29
C GLY A 103 -14.21 12.49 -19.81
N GLY A 104 -14.45 11.87 -20.97
CA GLY A 104 -13.52 10.92 -21.55
C GLY A 104 -13.43 9.62 -20.75
N ASN A 105 -12.22 9.18 -20.47
CA ASN A 105 -11.95 7.95 -19.70
C ASN A 105 -10.97 8.25 -18.56
N PRO A 106 -11.38 8.99 -17.51
CA PRO A 106 -10.50 9.37 -16.42
C PRO A 106 -10.03 8.13 -15.64
N GLU A 107 -8.77 8.15 -15.29
CA GLU A 107 -8.10 7.07 -14.56
C GLU A 107 -7.55 7.58 -13.23
N GLY A 108 -7.45 6.67 -12.27
CA GLY A 108 -6.78 6.88 -11.01
C GLY A 108 -5.69 5.84 -10.78
N SER A 109 -4.71 6.17 -9.96
CA SER A 109 -3.68 5.23 -9.57
C SER A 109 -3.16 5.51 -8.17
N PHE A 110 -2.69 4.45 -7.51
CA PHE A 110 -1.97 4.53 -6.24
C PHE A 110 -0.63 3.81 -6.37
N LYS A 111 0.44 4.45 -5.86
CA LYS A 111 1.77 3.86 -5.75
C LYS A 111 2.26 3.93 -4.32
N PHE A 112 2.62 2.80 -3.77
CA PHE A 112 3.18 2.67 -2.43
C PHE A 112 4.55 3.36 -2.31
N ILE A 113 4.81 3.95 -1.13
CA ILE A 113 6.10 4.58 -0.79
C ILE A 113 6.74 3.82 0.39
N LYS A 114 6.05 3.71 1.51
CA LYS A 114 6.57 3.10 2.75
C LYS A 114 5.46 2.74 3.73
N ILE A 115 5.82 1.99 4.75
CA ILE A 115 5.03 1.84 5.97
C ILE A 115 5.69 2.59 7.13
N TRP A 116 4.89 2.95 8.12
CA TRP A 116 5.33 3.45 9.40
C TRP A 116 4.32 3.07 10.49
N THR A 117 4.74 3.14 11.75
CA THR A 117 3.88 2.73 12.88
C THR A 117 3.81 3.86 13.90
N ASP A 118 2.61 4.16 14.38
CA ASP A 118 2.36 5.04 15.51
C ASP A 118 1.41 4.38 16.50
N LYS A 119 1.76 4.40 17.78
CA LYS A 119 0.96 3.83 18.88
C LYS A 119 0.41 2.43 18.63
N GLY A 120 1.18 1.60 17.95
CA GLY A 120 0.80 0.21 17.62
C GLY A 120 -0.10 0.07 16.38
N GLN A 121 -0.47 1.17 15.73
CA GLN A 121 -1.19 1.16 14.45
C GLN A 121 -0.19 1.28 13.30
N THR A 122 -0.30 0.41 12.31
CA THR A 122 0.50 0.48 11.08
C THR A 122 -0.22 1.30 10.02
N TYR A 123 0.54 2.18 9.37
CA TYR A 123 0.09 3.04 8.30
C TYR A 123 0.87 2.74 7.02
N ALA A 124 0.19 2.79 5.90
CA ALA A 124 0.80 2.84 4.58
C ALA A 124 0.81 4.28 4.07
N GLN A 125 1.93 4.71 3.49
CA GLN A 125 2.08 5.96 2.76
C GLN A 125 2.24 5.66 1.28
N GLY A 126 1.56 6.41 0.43
CA GLY A 126 1.68 6.27 -1.01
C GLY A 126 1.25 7.52 -1.76
N THR A 127 1.54 7.54 -3.05
CA THR A 127 1.12 8.60 -3.97
C THR A 127 -0.19 8.18 -4.62
N LEU A 128 -1.25 8.93 -4.35
CA LEU A 128 -2.55 8.82 -5.01
C LEU A 128 -2.62 9.84 -6.14
N LYS A 129 -2.97 9.39 -7.36
CA LYS A 129 -3.17 10.27 -8.52
C LYS A 129 -4.62 10.19 -8.97
N ILE A 130 -5.30 11.33 -8.98
CA ILE A 130 -6.68 11.51 -9.44
C ILE A 130 -6.72 12.79 -10.27
N HIS A 131 -7.46 12.80 -11.39
CA HIS A 131 -7.65 13.98 -12.24
C HIS A 131 -6.32 14.65 -12.64
N GLY A 132 -5.26 13.86 -12.87
CA GLY A 132 -3.93 14.36 -13.22
C GLY A 132 -3.10 14.90 -12.04
N VAL A 133 -3.71 15.13 -10.87
CA VAL A 133 -3.05 15.64 -9.66
C VAL A 133 -2.58 14.49 -8.79
N SER A 134 -1.35 14.56 -8.31
CA SER A 134 -0.74 13.57 -7.40
C SER A 134 -0.63 14.14 -5.99
N LYS A 135 -1.04 13.36 -4.99
CA LYS A 135 -0.93 13.67 -3.56
C LYS A 135 -0.37 12.50 -2.79
N THR A 136 0.49 12.78 -1.82
CA THR A 136 0.90 11.78 -0.84
C THR A 136 -0.20 11.64 0.21
N ILE A 137 -0.63 10.42 0.45
CA ILE A 137 -1.64 10.09 1.46
C ILE A 137 -1.09 9.04 2.42
N ASP A 138 -1.57 9.08 3.65
CA ASP A 138 -1.32 8.08 4.70
C ASP A 138 -2.66 7.49 5.14
N PHE A 139 -2.68 6.19 5.38
CA PHE A 139 -3.88 5.53 5.88
C PHE A 139 -3.51 4.29 6.71
N PRO A 140 -4.30 3.99 7.76
CA PRO A 140 -4.14 2.77 8.52
C PRO A 140 -4.56 1.55 7.70
N TYR A 141 -3.82 0.46 7.87
CA TYR A 141 -4.17 -0.83 7.27
C TYR A 141 -3.80 -1.98 8.22
N THR A 142 -4.37 -3.15 7.92
CA THR A 142 -3.98 -4.43 8.51
C THR A 142 -3.77 -5.45 7.41
N ALA A 143 -2.83 -6.37 7.64
CA ALA A 143 -2.62 -7.52 6.77
C ALA A 143 -2.64 -8.79 7.63
N LYS A 144 -3.32 -9.83 7.14
CA LYS A 144 -3.43 -11.13 7.80
C LYS A 144 -3.15 -12.22 6.78
N LYS A 145 -2.43 -13.26 7.20
CA LYS A 145 -2.14 -14.44 6.38
C LYS A 145 -2.74 -15.68 7.05
N ASP A 146 -3.45 -16.47 6.27
CA ASP A 146 -3.96 -17.78 6.64
C ASP A 146 -3.60 -18.77 5.53
N GLY A 147 -2.64 -19.64 5.82
CA GLY A 147 -2.03 -20.49 4.81
C GLY A 147 -1.38 -19.65 3.70
N LYS A 148 -1.88 -19.78 2.47
CA LYS A 148 -1.47 -18.95 1.31
C LYS A 148 -2.34 -17.71 1.12
N THR A 149 -3.50 -17.65 1.76
CA THR A 149 -4.43 -16.53 1.62
C THR A 149 -3.97 -15.35 2.46
N VAL A 150 -3.87 -14.20 1.81
CA VAL A 150 -3.56 -12.90 2.43
C VAL A 150 -4.75 -11.99 2.30
N THR A 151 -5.17 -11.41 3.41
CA THR A 151 -6.24 -10.41 3.47
C THR A 151 -5.66 -9.08 3.92
N ILE A 152 -5.95 -8.02 3.18
CA ILE A 152 -5.49 -6.65 3.49
C ILE A 152 -6.71 -5.75 3.59
N ASP A 153 -6.88 -5.13 4.76
CA ASP A 153 -7.99 -4.20 5.04
C ASP A 153 -7.44 -2.82 5.39
N GLY A 154 -8.11 -1.78 4.93
CA GLY A 154 -7.73 -0.42 5.29
C GLY A 154 -8.79 0.60 4.94
N THR A 155 -8.57 1.83 5.44
CA THR A 155 -9.48 2.95 5.24
C THR A 155 -8.68 4.25 5.07
N ALA A 156 -8.91 4.96 3.98
CA ALA A 156 -8.31 6.26 3.69
C ALA A 156 -9.38 7.36 3.71
N ALA A 157 -9.07 8.48 4.34
CA ALA A 157 -9.86 9.71 4.24
C ALA A 157 -9.27 10.58 3.12
N LEU A 158 -10.10 11.03 2.21
CA LEU A 158 -9.70 11.86 1.06
C LEU A 158 -10.53 13.14 1.06
N ASP A 159 -9.92 14.21 0.55
CA ASP A 159 -10.65 15.43 0.19
C ASP A 159 -10.45 15.65 -1.32
N TYR A 160 -11.54 15.64 -2.11
CA TYR A 160 -11.42 15.75 -3.57
C TYR A 160 -10.97 17.15 -4.01
N TYR A 161 -11.07 18.17 -3.16
CA TYR A 161 -10.48 19.48 -3.46
C TYR A 161 -8.95 19.42 -3.58
N ASP A 162 -8.29 18.50 -2.86
CA ASP A 162 -6.85 18.30 -2.97
C ASP A 162 -6.40 17.88 -4.37
N PHE A 163 -7.33 17.36 -5.17
CA PHE A 163 -7.10 16.95 -6.55
C PHE A 163 -7.58 17.97 -7.58
N GLY A 164 -7.85 19.22 -7.15
CA GLY A 164 -8.29 20.30 -8.02
C GLY A 164 -9.71 20.14 -8.57
N LEU A 165 -10.49 19.26 -7.96
CA LEU A 165 -11.86 19.01 -8.37
C LEU A 165 -12.82 20.00 -7.69
N PRO A 166 -13.80 20.57 -8.43
CA PRO A 166 -14.74 21.55 -7.88
C PRO A 166 -15.80 20.87 -6.99
N LEU A 167 -16.50 21.68 -6.18
CA LEU A 167 -17.63 21.18 -5.39
C LEU A 167 -18.69 20.53 -6.30
N ILE A 168 -19.03 19.29 -5.98
CA ILE A 168 -20.13 18.59 -6.67
C ILE A 168 -21.45 19.22 -6.25
N ARG A 169 -22.17 19.73 -7.23
CA ARG A 169 -23.51 20.32 -7.06
C ARG A 169 -24.52 19.58 -7.95
N ALA A 170 -25.62 19.17 -7.38
CA ALA A 170 -26.74 18.59 -8.09
C ALA A 170 -28.02 19.37 -7.79
N MET A 171 -28.80 19.72 -8.82
CA MET A 171 -30.08 20.41 -8.69
C MET A 171 -30.05 21.69 -7.83
N ALA A 172 -29.02 22.53 -8.00
CA ALA A 172 -28.84 23.84 -7.35
C ALA A 172 -28.75 23.83 -5.80
N VAL A 173 -29.32 22.86 -5.13
CA VAL A 173 -29.39 22.80 -3.63
C VAL A 173 -28.69 21.61 -3.01
N MET A 174 -28.38 20.58 -3.78
CA MET A 174 -27.68 19.39 -3.29
C MET A 174 -26.19 19.50 -3.53
N THR A 175 -25.39 19.31 -2.49
CA THR A 175 -23.94 19.28 -2.57
C THR A 175 -23.42 17.98 -1.99
N VAL A 176 -22.29 17.52 -2.50
CA VAL A 176 -21.55 16.39 -1.94
C VAL A 176 -20.38 16.92 -1.10
N ASN A 177 -20.28 16.46 0.12
CA ASN A 177 -19.16 16.82 1.01
C ASN A 177 -17.83 16.43 0.32
N PRO A 178 -16.84 17.33 0.26
CA PRO A 178 -15.55 17.03 -0.34
C PRO A 178 -14.77 15.91 0.37
N LYS A 179 -15.09 15.64 1.61
CA LYS A 179 -14.45 14.56 2.39
C LYS A 179 -15.12 13.22 2.09
N LEU A 180 -14.33 12.34 1.49
CA LEU A 180 -14.71 10.97 1.13
C LEU A 180 -14.01 9.99 2.06
N THR A 181 -14.62 8.82 2.25
CA THR A 181 -13.97 7.69 2.91
C THR A 181 -13.82 6.56 1.92
N VAL A 182 -12.60 6.12 1.69
CA VAL A 182 -12.29 4.96 0.85
C VAL A 182 -11.94 3.79 1.75
N SER A 183 -12.71 2.73 1.73
CA SER A 183 -12.41 1.47 2.40
C SER A 183 -12.05 0.41 1.36
N PHE A 184 -11.10 -0.44 1.69
CA PHE A 184 -10.71 -1.55 0.84
C PHE A 184 -10.54 -2.83 1.65
N HIS A 185 -10.95 -3.91 1.03
CA HIS A 185 -10.76 -5.29 1.45
C HIS A 185 -10.16 -6.03 0.26
N LEU A 186 -8.89 -6.39 0.34
CA LEU A 186 -8.18 -7.09 -0.72
C LEU A 186 -7.83 -8.49 -0.25
N VAL A 187 -8.16 -9.47 -1.05
CA VAL A 187 -7.85 -10.89 -0.81
C VAL A 187 -6.99 -11.38 -1.96
N GLY A 188 -5.94 -12.12 -1.65
CA GLY A 188 -5.07 -12.70 -2.66
C GLY A 188 -4.33 -13.93 -2.14
N GLU A 189 -3.62 -14.60 -3.04
CA GLU A 189 -2.77 -15.74 -2.71
C GLU A 189 -1.29 -15.35 -2.86
N ALA A 190 -0.50 -15.67 -1.83
CA ALA A 190 0.94 -15.52 -1.85
C ALA A 190 1.58 -16.62 -2.73
N ASN A 191 2.38 -16.20 -3.70
CA ASN A 191 3.12 -17.05 -4.64
C ASN A 191 4.60 -17.09 -4.30
#